data_7575183e5ad555de2c046709c2d10098
#
_entry.id   7575183e5ad555de2c046709c2d10098
#
_cell.length_a   1.000
_cell.length_b   1.000
_cell.length_c   1.000
_cell.angle_alpha   90.00
_cell.angle_beta   90.00
_cell.angle_gamma   90.00
#
_symmetry.space_group_name_H-M   'P 1'
#
loop_
_entity.id
_entity.type
_entity.pdbx_description
1 polymer ?
#
loop_
_entity_poly.entity_id
_entity_poly.type
_entity_poly.pdbx_seq_one_letter_code
_entity_poly.pdbx_strand_id
1 'polypeptide(L)'
;MHFLDQAPRFLFFTGKGGVGKTSLACATALHLVAQGRRVLLVSTDPASNVGQVFGIAIGNQITPVPEVPGLAALEIDPQAAAQGYRDRIVGPVRGVLPDAVVKGIEEQLSGACTTEIAAFDEFTALLTDTALHAQYEH
;
A
#
# COMPACT_ATOMS: atom_id res chain seq x y z
N MET A 1 23.58 10.62 4.97
CA MET A 1 22.96 9.53 5.74
C MET A 1 23.63 8.21 5.34
N HIS A 2 24.65 7.84 6.10
CA HIS A 2 25.46 6.65 5.76
C HIS A 2 24.67 5.34 5.77
N PHE A 3 23.62 5.25 6.59
CA PHE A 3 22.82 4.03 6.65
C PHE A 3 22.04 3.76 5.34
N LEU A 4 21.82 4.79 4.52
CA LEU A 4 21.14 4.62 3.24
C LEU A 4 22.07 4.17 2.11
N ASP A 5 23.38 4.24 2.31
CA ASP A 5 24.34 3.75 1.31
C ASP A 5 24.24 2.23 1.13
N GLN A 6 23.81 1.53 2.19
CA GLN A 6 23.55 0.09 2.20
C GLN A 6 22.11 -0.19 2.66
N ALA A 7 21.16 0.58 2.11
CA ALA A 7 19.77 0.46 2.52
C ALA A 7 19.23 -0.95 2.25
N PRO A 8 18.47 -1.54 3.20
CA PRO A 8 17.82 -2.81 2.95
C PRO A 8 16.75 -2.67 1.87
N ARG A 9 16.33 -3.79 1.31
CA ARG A 9 15.28 -3.80 0.28
C ARG A 9 13.99 -3.17 0.78
N PHE A 10 13.61 -3.45 2.02
CA PHE A 10 12.39 -2.94 2.64
C PHE A 10 12.72 -1.98 3.76
N LEU A 11 12.16 -0.77 3.67
CA LEU A 11 12.28 0.26 4.69
C LEU A 11 10.88 0.62 5.19
N PHE A 12 10.69 0.58 6.51
CA PHE A 12 9.41 0.85 7.13
C PHE A 12 9.50 2.12 7.97
N PHE A 13 8.58 3.05 7.73
CA PHE A 13 8.43 4.27 8.52
C PHE A 13 7.16 4.16 9.34
N THR A 14 7.30 3.99 10.65
CA THR A 14 6.20 3.82 11.57
C THR A 14 6.17 4.95 12.60
N GLY A 15 5.01 5.19 13.17
CA GLY A 15 4.83 6.21 14.18
C GLY A 15 3.37 6.64 14.28
N LYS A 16 3.05 7.38 15.33
CA LYS A 16 1.72 8.00 15.46
C LYS A 16 1.62 9.19 14.52
N GLY A 17 0.44 9.38 13.89
CA GLY A 17 0.19 10.38 12.87
C GLY A 17 0.66 11.79 13.22
N GLY A 18 0.93 12.62 12.22
CA GLY A 18 1.32 14.01 12.39
C GLY A 18 2.80 14.24 12.73
N VAL A 19 3.64 13.22 12.74
CA VAL A 19 5.05 13.33 13.16
C VAL A 19 6.05 13.37 11.98
N GLY A 20 5.59 13.71 10.77
CA GLY A 20 6.47 13.82 9.62
C GLY A 20 6.87 12.49 8.99
N LYS A 21 6.17 11.43 9.30
CA LYS A 21 6.41 10.08 8.78
C LYS A 21 6.39 10.04 7.25
N THR A 22 5.36 10.64 6.64
CA THR A 22 5.23 10.73 5.19
C THR A 22 6.35 11.55 4.57
N SER A 23 6.69 12.70 5.17
CA SER A 23 7.77 13.56 4.69
C SER A 23 9.12 12.86 4.73
N LEU A 24 9.40 12.11 5.80
CA LEU A 24 10.65 11.36 5.94
C LEU A 24 10.73 10.22 4.92
N ALA A 25 9.64 9.49 4.71
CA ALA A 25 9.57 8.43 3.72
C ALA A 25 9.79 8.97 2.31
N CYS A 26 9.15 10.07 1.96
CA CYS A 26 9.32 10.73 0.67
C CYS A 26 10.76 11.22 0.47
N ALA A 27 11.36 11.85 1.48
CA ALA A 27 12.74 12.30 1.42
C ALA A 27 13.73 11.14 1.24
N THR A 28 13.50 10.04 1.94
CA THR A 28 14.31 8.82 1.81
C THR A 28 14.19 8.23 0.41
N ALA A 29 12.97 8.14 -0.12
CA ALA A 29 12.73 7.66 -1.47
C ALA A 29 13.46 8.51 -2.52
N LEU A 30 13.38 9.83 -2.42
CA LEU A 30 14.09 10.76 -3.30
C LEU A 30 15.60 10.60 -3.21
N HIS A 31 16.14 10.41 -2.01
CA HIS A 31 17.57 10.18 -1.81
C HIS A 31 18.03 8.90 -2.51
N LEU A 32 17.29 7.81 -2.36
CA LEU A 32 17.63 6.54 -3.01
C LEU A 32 17.55 6.62 -4.54
N VAL A 33 16.54 7.31 -5.06
CA VAL A 33 16.41 7.54 -6.51
C VAL A 33 17.57 8.39 -7.04
N ALA A 34 18.01 9.39 -6.28
CA ALA A 34 19.16 10.21 -6.65
C ALA A 34 20.46 9.38 -6.73
N GLN A 35 20.53 8.26 -6.04
CA GLN A 35 21.63 7.29 -6.14
C GLN A 35 21.48 6.32 -7.32
N GLY A 36 20.50 6.51 -8.19
CA GLY A 36 20.24 5.65 -9.34
C GLY A 36 19.42 4.41 -9.02
N ARG A 37 18.80 4.32 -7.87
CA ARG A 37 17.99 3.16 -7.46
C ARG A 37 16.53 3.34 -7.86
N ARG A 38 15.86 2.24 -8.11
CA ARG A 38 14.42 2.21 -8.42
C ARG A 38 13.65 1.93 -7.14
N VAL A 39 12.71 2.80 -6.82
CA VAL A 39 12.01 2.80 -5.53
C VAL A 39 10.50 2.78 -5.73
N LEU A 40 9.83 1.93 -4.98
CA LEU A 40 8.37 1.94 -4.83
C LEU A 40 8.03 2.45 -3.43
N LEU A 41 7.36 3.58 -3.36
CA LEU A 41 6.89 4.19 -2.12
C LEU A 41 5.45 3.76 -1.88
N VAL A 42 5.20 3.07 -0.76
CA VAL A 42 3.88 2.55 -0.41
C VAL A 42 3.40 3.18 0.89
N SER A 43 2.21 3.75 0.87
CA SER A 43 1.53 4.24 2.07
C SER A 43 0.32 3.38 2.39
N THR A 44 0.18 3.03 3.67
CA THR A 44 -0.99 2.35 4.21
C THR A 44 -1.86 3.29 5.06
N ASP A 45 -1.43 4.54 5.23
CA ASP A 45 -2.13 5.54 6.04
C ASP A 45 -3.10 6.33 5.16
N PRO A 46 -4.42 6.24 5.41
CA PRO A 46 -5.40 6.98 4.61
C PRO A 46 -5.27 8.49 4.76
N ALA A 47 -4.63 8.96 5.82
CA ALA A 47 -4.34 10.37 6.03
C ALA A 47 -3.02 10.82 5.40
N SER A 48 -2.29 9.92 4.74
CA SER A 48 -1.05 10.27 4.06
C SER A 48 -1.35 11.13 2.82
N ASN A 49 -0.44 12.05 2.54
CA ASN A 49 -0.57 12.98 1.44
C ASN A 49 0.55 12.79 0.42
N VAL A 50 0.89 11.54 0.11
CA VAL A 50 1.97 11.23 -0.84
C VAL A 50 1.69 11.88 -2.20
N GLY A 51 0.44 11.81 -2.68
CA GLY A 51 0.04 12.47 -3.91
C GLY A 51 0.22 13.98 -3.87
N GLN A 52 -0.05 14.62 -2.73
CA GLN A 52 0.15 16.06 -2.57
C GLN A 52 1.63 16.43 -2.57
N VAL A 53 2.48 15.62 -1.97
CA VAL A 53 3.92 15.88 -1.95
C VAL A 53 4.49 15.92 -3.36
N PHE A 54 4.03 15.05 -4.25
CA PHE A 54 4.51 14.97 -5.63
C PHE A 54 3.61 15.70 -6.63
N GLY A 55 2.50 16.28 -6.20
CA GLY A 55 1.58 17.03 -7.05
C GLY A 55 0.86 16.17 -8.09
N ILE A 56 0.65 14.88 -7.80
CA ILE A 56 -0.04 13.95 -8.71
C ILE A 56 -1.10 13.16 -7.95
N ALA A 57 -2.05 12.59 -8.71
CA ALA A 57 -3.03 11.68 -8.13
C ALA A 57 -2.42 10.30 -7.93
N ILE A 58 -2.35 9.84 -6.69
CA ILE A 58 -1.87 8.51 -6.32
C ILE A 58 -3.01 7.78 -5.63
N GLY A 59 -3.32 6.58 -6.09
CA GLY A 59 -4.34 5.73 -5.51
C GLY A 59 -3.84 4.32 -5.27
N ASN A 60 -4.73 3.35 -5.35
CA ASN A 60 -4.44 1.93 -5.08
C ASN A 60 -3.78 1.19 -6.26
N GLN A 61 -3.25 1.91 -7.22
CA GLN A 61 -2.46 1.37 -8.32
C GLN A 61 -1.08 2.01 -8.33
N ILE A 62 -0.07 1.23 -8.68
CA ILE A 62 1.29 1.71 -8.79
C ILE A 62 1.36 2.79 -9.86
N THR A 63 1.72 4.00 -9.47
CA THR A 63 1.76 5.17 -10.34
C THR A 63 3.18 5.72 -10.39
N PRO A 64 3.83 5.71 -11.56
CA PRO A 64 5.14 6.38 -11.70
C PRO A 64 5.02 7.88 -11.43
N VAL A 65 6.02 8.44 -10.78
CA VAL A 65 6.12 9.88 -10.54
C VAL A 65 6.86 10.50 -11.73
N PRO A 66 6.17 11.29 -12.60
CA PRO A 66 6.78 11.75 -13.85
C PRO A 66 8.01 12.62 -13.67
N GLU A 67 8.04 13.44 -12.61
CA GLU A 67 9.14 14.36 -12.33
C GLU A 67 10.34 13.69 -11.67
N VAL A 68 10.17 12.45 -11.21
CA VAL A 68 11.22 11.70 -10.50
C VAL A 68 11.37 10.32 -11.17
N PRO A 69 12.13 10.22 -12.25
CA PRO A 69 12.37 8.93 -12.90
C PRO A 69 13.00 7.93 -11.93
N GLY A 70 12.46 6.72 -11.89
CA GLY A 70 12.88 5.68 -10.96
C GLY A 70 12.03 5.58 -9.70
N LEU A 71 11.11 6.53 -9.46
CA LEU A 71 10.18 6.50 -8.35
C LEU A 71 8.77 6.19 -8.85
N ALA A 72 8.11 5.26 -8.18
CA ALA A 72 6.68 5.04 -8.28
C ALA A 72 6.07 5.05 -6.89
N ALA A 73 4.78 5.31 -6.81
CA ALA A 73 4.07 5.40 -5.54
C ALA A 73 2.74 4.66 -5.59
N LEU A 74 2.29 4.21 -4.43
CA LEU A 74 1.04 3.49 -4.23
C LEU A 74 0.46 3.87 -2.87
N GLU A 75 -0.81 4.24 -2.85
CA GLU A 75 -1.56 4.39 -1.60
C GLU A 75 -2.57 3.25 -1.50
N ILE A 76 -2.42 2.40 -0.49
CA ILE A 76 -3.38 1.34 -0.22
C ILE A 76 -4.63 1.98 0.38
N ASP A 77 -5.76 1.87 -0.32
CA ASP A 77 -7.06 2.31 0.17
C ASP A 77 -7.64 1.20 1.05
N PRO A 78 -7.77 1.42 2.38
CA PRO A 78 -8.28 0.39 3.28
C PRO A 78 -9.70 -0.06 2.93
N GLN A 79 -10.53 0.83 2.42
CA GLN A 79 -11.91 0.49 2.06
C GLN A 79 -11.97 -0.37 0.80
N ALA A 80 -11.19 -0.03 -0.21
CA ALA A 80 -11.09 -0.84 -1.42
C ALA A 80 -10.48 -2.22 -1.11
N ALA A 81 -9.47 -2.28 -0.26
CA ALA A 81 -8.88 -3.53 0.20
C ALA A 81 -9.89 -4.40 0.94
N ALA A 82 -10.69 -3.81 1.83
CA ALA A 82 -11.73 -4.50 2.58
C ALA A 82 -12.82 -5.04 1.64
N GLN A 83 -13.23 -4.27 0.65
CA GLN A 83 -14.22 -4.72 -0.34
C GLN A 83 -13.69 -5.91 -1.14
N GLY A 84 -12.47 -5.86 -1.63
CA GLY A 84 -11.84 -6.97 -2.34
C GLY A 84 -11.71 -8.22 -1.47
N TYR A 85 -11.38 -8.06 -0.19
CA TYR A 85 -11.30 -9.15 0.76
C TYR A 85 -12.66 -9.81 0.98
N ARG A 86 -13.72 -9.03 1.19
CA ARG A 86 -15.09 -9.52 1.31
C ARG A 86 -15.53 -10.28 0.06
N ASP A 87 -15.25 -9.74 -1.11
CA ASP A 87 -15.64 -10.35 -2.38
C ASP A 87 -14.95 -11.70 -2.59
N ARG A 88 -13.70 -11.85 -2.18
CA ARG A 88 -12.97 -13.12 -2.25
C ARG A 88 -13.54 -14.18 -1.34
N ILE A 89 -14.08 -13.81 -0.17
CA ILE A 89 -14.67 -14.74 0.78
C ILE A 89 -16.10 -15.08 0.37
N VAL A 90 -16.90 -14.09 0.00
CA VAL A 90 -18.33 -14.22 -0.24
C VAL A 90 -18.62 -14.69 -1.67
N GLY A 91 -17.82 -14.29 -2.65
CA GLY A 91 -18.02 -14.62 -4.05
C GLY A 91 -18.26 -16.10 -4.32
N PRO A 92 -17.39 -17.01 -3.81
CA PRO A 92 -17.56 -18.45 -4.05
C PRO A 92 -18.82 -19.06 -3.45
N VAL A 93 -19.41 -18.44 -2.43
CA VAL A 93 -20.60 -18.96 -1.74
C VAL A 93 -21.91 -18.31 -2.21
N ARG A 94 -21.83 -17.25 -2.99
CA ARG A 94 -23.00 -16.63 -3.62
C ARG A 94 -23.62 -17.63 -4.61
N GLY A 95 -24.94 -17.84 -4.50
CA GLY A 95 -25.63 -18.80 -5.31
C GLY A 95 -25.54 -20.25 -4.81
N VAL A 96 -24.66 -20.54 -3.85
CA VAL A 96 -24.55 -21.87 -3.20
C VAL A 96 -25.26 -21.87 -1.86
N LEU A 97 -25.09 -20.79 -1.06
CA LEU A 97 -25.76 -20.63 0.22
C LEU A 97 -27.01 -19.74 0.07
N PRO A 98 -28.00 -19.89 0.98
CA PRO A 98 -29.13 -18.97 1.01
C PRO A 98 -28.73 -17.53 1.16
N ASP A 99 -29.45 -16.58 0.53
CA ASP A 99 -29.12 -15.15 0.54
C ASP A 99 -29.03 -14.58 1.94
N ALA A 100 -29.87 -15.02 2.88
CA ALA A 100 -29.83 -14.59 4.27
C ALA A 100 -28.50 -14.96 4.96
N VAL A 101 -27.94 -16.14 4.64
CA VAL A 101 -26.65 -16.58 5.17
C VAL A 101 -25.51 -15.76 4.57
N VAL A 102 -25.54 -15.52 3.27
CA VAL A 102 -24.54 -14.70 2.57
C VAL A 102 -24.53 -13.27 3.14
N LYS A 103 -25.71 -12.68 3.33
CA LYS A 103 -25.85 -11.35 3.93
C LYS A 103 -25.29 -11.29 5.34
N GLY A 104 -25.53 -12.32 6.15
CA GLY A 104 -24.96 -12.42 7.50
C GLY A 104 -23.42 -12.44 7.49
N ILE A 105 -22.83 -13.16 6.54
CA ILE A 105 -21.38 -13.20 6.36
C ILE A 105 -20.85 -11.81 5.96
N GLU A 106 -21.50 -11.15 5.01
CA GLU A 106 -21.14 -9.81 4.57
C GLU A 106 -21.19 -8.81 5.73
N GLU A 107 -22.20 -8.87 6.58
CA GLU A 107 -22.33 -8.02 7.76
C GLU A 107 -21.21 -8.28 8.77
N GLN A 108 -20.82 -9.52 9.00
CA GLN A 108 -19.68 -9.84 9.88
C GLN A 108 -18.36 -9.31 9.33
N LEU A 109 -18.21 -9.22 8.02
CA LEU A 109 -17.01 -8.74 7.36
C LEU A 109 -17.01 -7.22 7.13
N SER A 110 -18.00 -6.49 7.63
CA SER A 110 -18.10 -5.03 7.46
C SER A 110 -17.38 -4.22 8.54
N GLY A 111 -16.83 -4.88 9.56
CA GLY A 111 -16.19 -4.21 10.69
C GLY A 111 -14.79 -3.68 10.41
N ALA A 112 -14.29 -2.85 11.34
CA ALA A 112 -12.96 -2.25 11.24
C ALA A 112 -11.84 -3.28 11.20
N CYS A 113 -11.99 -4.41 11.89
CA CYS A 113 -11.00 -5.50 11.87
C CYS A 113 -10.77 -6.04 10.48
N THR A 114 -11.82 -6.20 9.67
CA THR A 114 -11.71 -6.65 8.28
C THR A 114 -10.92 -5.65 7.44
N THR A 115 -11.14 -4.36 7.65
CA THR A 115 -10.42 -3.29 6.96
C THR A 115 -8.93 -3.36 7.25
N GLU A 116 -8.55 -3.55 8.51
CA GLU A 116 -7.15 -3.67 8.93
C GLU A 116 -6.49 -4.91 8.36
N ILE A 117 -7.17 -6.07 8.43
CA ILE A 117 -6.67 -7.34 7.88
C ILE A 117 -6.48 -7.24 6.38
N ALA A 118 -7.44 -6.65 5.67
CA ALA A 118 -7.39 -6.52 4.22
C ALA A 118 -6.25 -5.62 3.76
N ALA A 119 -6.04 -4.48 4.43
CA ALA A 119 -4.93 -3.58 4.13
C ALA A 119 -3.57 -4.26 4.38
N PHE A 120 -3.46 -5.01 5.47
CA PHE A 120 -2.26 -5.78 5.79
C PHE A 120 -2.00 -6.89 4.76
N ASP A 121 -3.06 -7.57 4.32
CA ASP A 121 -2.96 -8.62 3.31
C ASP A 121 -2.43 -8.07 1.97
N GLU A 122 -2.95 -6.94 1.50
CA GLU A 122 -2.41 -6.28 0.30
C GLU A 122 -0.96 -5.86 0.48
N PHE A 123 -0.61 -5.30 1.62
CA PHE A 123 0.76 -4.93 1.94
C PHE A 123 1.70 -6.13 1.91
N THR A 124 1.29 -7.25 2.52
CA THR A 124 2.07 -8.50 2.53
C THR A 124 2.26 -9.05 1.11
N ALA A 125 1.24 -8.95 0.26
CA ALA A 125 1.33 -9.37 -1.13
C ALA A 125 2.42 -8.60 -1.89
N LEU A 126 2.58 -7.31 -1.62
CA LEU A 126 3.65 -6.50 -2.20
C LEU A 126 5.04 -6.98 -1.76
N LEU A 127 5.19 -7.38 -0.50
CA LEU A 127 6.46 -7.87 0.04
C LEU A 127 6.90 -9.20 -0.58
N THR A 128 5.95 -9.98 -1.08
CA THR A 128 6.20 -11.30 -1.66
C THR A 128 6.11 -11.33 -3.19
N ASP A 129 5.80 -10.21 -3.82
CA ASP A 129 5.68 -10.13 -5.28
C ASP A 129 7.05 -10.07 -5.95
N THR A 130 7.45 -11.18 -6.55
CA THR A 130 8.76 -11.29 -7.21
C THR A 130 8.89 -10.39 -8.43
N ALA A 131 7.80 -10.10 -9.14
CA ALA A 131 7.81 -9.17 -10.27
C ALA A 131 8.12 -7.74 -9.82
N LEU A 132 7.57 -7.31 -8.69
CA LEU A 132 7.89 -6.01 -8.11
C LEU A 132 9.34 -5.95 -7.62
N HIS A 133 9.85 -7.02 -7.04
CA HIS A 133 11.25 -7.10 -6.61
C HIS A 133 12.23 -6.98 -7.79
N ALA A 134 11.83 -7.41 -8.99
CA ALA A 134 12.63 -7.25 -10.20
C ALA A 134 12.60 -5.80 -10.73
N GLN A 135 11.50 -5.07 -10.50
CA GLN A 135 11.32 -3.69 -10.98
C GLN A 135 11.86 -2.65 -10.00
N TYR A 136 11.78 -2.90 -8.69
CA TYR A 136 12.14 -1.95 -7.64
C TYR A 136 13.15 -2.58 -6.69
N GLU A 137 14.21 -1.84 -6.39
CA GLU A 137 15.25 -2.26 -5.46
C GLU A 137 14.84 -1.99 -4.00
N HIS A 138 13.99 -1.03 -3.83
CA HIS A 138 13.47 -0.61 -2.52
C HIS A 138 11.97 -0.31 -2.60
#